data_7e315f764c5b2c4295b7f009ca702b58
#
_entry.id   7e315f764c5b2c4295b7f009ca702b58
#
_cell.length_a   1.000
_cell.length_b   1.000
_cell.length_c   1.000
_cell.angle_alpha   90.00
_cell.angle_beta   90.00
_cell.angle_gamma   90.00
#
_symmetry.space_group_name_H-M   'P 1'
#
loop_
_entity.id
_entity.type
_entity.pdbx_description
1 polymer ?
#
loop_
_entity_poly.entity_id
_entity_poly.type
_entity_poly.pdbx_seq_one_letter_code
_entity_poly.pdbx_strand_id
1 'polypeptide(L)'
;MSRNPLNPAGETPDMGIPQSIAGSMSMAEQYEWHRGYLRRHAVSRRNFLRGSAAAAAVAALGVSPFGRRAYADEVQLGVAGRRVGYGADSSSQLSFSAQLSRNPHGTKIFLDHGPTPELGASLEAEVRNLVTQIPSSDHGVLAAEQFYVHAPVHGLPGGTGHFYRWRTADGFLGDIRSAATAVPATRNALAPFRFTMMGDQGTDETPTLPPNLAAGEYDDNYYGADNDPAVPHTQNVMNQIVASRPDFHILAGDIAYADPSGMGKSPQFVSSGAKAPSGFDKYNPFVWDVYLTSIEPSASTTPWMFATGNHDMEAAYGNHGYGGHLARLGFPGNGPTGCPSAYSFTYGNVAVLSLDANDVSYEIRANTGYSGGAQTGWVGRTLATYRANPNIDFIVCFFHHCAYSTTLSHASDGGVRDAWCTLFDRYQVDLVLQGHNHVFERTDPIRAGRPTREAGDNSTVDPETDGTVYYTVGSAGRPRYDFQPGEPEGYRGRELSDTLVPNSFVWAPDGSKHAEAVAWSRVRYRNYAFIRVDVRPGALVSEMDVTAVDEYGREFDKVTYRRRVHAAAR
;
A
#
# COMPACT_ATOMS: atom_id res chain seq x y z
N MET A 1 -23.70 -20.12 21.03
CA MET A 1 -23.80 -18.87 20.27
C MET A 1 -22.97 -17.81 20.99
N SER A 2 -21.76 -17.54 20.58
CA SER A 2 -20.93 -16.49 21.16
C SER A 2 -21.44 -15.16 20.61
N ARG A 3 -21.81 -14.23 21.48
CA ARG A 3 -22.23 -12.88 21.08
C ARG A 3 -21.02 -12.15 20.49
N ASN A 4 -21.21 -11.57 19.32
CA ASN A 4 -20.21 -10.70 18.70
C ASN A 4 -19.94 -9.51 19.63
N PRO A 5 -18.70 -9.27 20.12
CA PRO A 5 -18.41 -8.19 21.04
C PRO A 5 -18.64 -6.79 20.46
N LEU A 6 -18.73 -6.66 19.14
CA LEU A 6 -18.97 -5.39 18.44
C LEU A 6 -20.46 -5.06 18.26
N ASN A 7 -21.36 -6.01 18.59
CA ASN A 7 -22.80 -5.76 18.59
C ASN A 7 -23.43 -6.31 19.88
N PRO A 8 -23.42 -5.55 20.97
CA PRO A 8 -23.97 -5.98 22.25
C PRO A 8 -25.48 -6.25 22.20
N ALA A 9 -26.20 -5.76 21.22
CA ALA A 9 -27.64 -6.00 21.02
C ALA A 9 -27.93 -7.34 20.32
N GLY A 10 -26.93 -8.03 19.78
CA GLY A 10 -27.09 -9.32 19.10
C GLY A 10 -27.71 -9.27 17.73
N GLU A 11 -27.94 -8.06 17.18
CA GLU A 11 -28.34 -7.83 15.81
C GLU A 11 -27.10 -7.53 15.00
N THR A 12 -26.71 -8.42 14.08
CA THR A 12 -25.79 -8.04 13.01
C THR A 12 -26.49 -6.95 12.20
N PRO A 13 -25.79 -5.87 11.81
CA PRO A 13 -26.33 -4.94 10.84
C PRO A 13 -26.87 -5.76 9.67
N ASP A 14 -28.08 -5.49 9.22
CA ASP A 14 -28.61 -6.19 8.04
C ASP A 14 -27.80 -5.79 6.82
N MET A 15 -26.79 -6.57 6.51
CA MET A 15 -25.84 -6.39 5.41
C MET A 15 -26.47 -6.68 4.07
N GLY A 16 -27.74 -7.04 4.06
CA GLY A 16 -28.46 -7.43 2.86
C GLY A 16 -28.04 -8.79 2.30
N ILE A 17 -26.90 -9.35 2.72
CA ILE A 17 -26.43 -10.70 2.34
C ILE A 17 -26.32 -11.53 3.59
N PRO A 18 -27.14 -12.58 3.76
CA PRO A 18 -26.98 -13.51 4.87
C PRO A 18 -25.59 -14.14 4.86
N GLN A 19 -24.91 -14.11 5.99
CA GLN A 19 -23.55 -14.65 6.15
C GLN A 19 -23.44 -16.11 5.68
N SER A 20 -24.53 -16.88 5.79
CA SER A 20 -24.60 -18.28 5.36
C SER A 20 -24.49 -18.48 3.85
N ILE A 21 -24.72 -17.44 3.04
CA ILE A 21 -24.68 -17.53 1.56
C ILE A 21 -23.63 -16.60 0.94
N ALA A 22 -23.14 -15.59 1.67
CA ALA A 22 -22.15 -14.65 1.16
C ALA A 22 -20.89 -15.36 0.64
N GLY A 23 -20.42 -16.39 1.34
CA GLY A 23 -19.25 -17.18 0.95
C GLY A 23 -19.45 -18.09 -0.28
N SER A 24 -20.69 -18.29 -0.74
CA SER A 24 -21.00 -19.07 -1.94
C SER A 24 -21.26 -18.20 -3.17
N MET A 25 -21.33 -16.88 -2.98
CA MET A 25 -21.60 -15.93 -4.05
C MET A 25 -20.29 -15.42 -4.66
N SER A 26 -20.26 -15.31 -5.99
CA SER A 26 -19.21 -14.58 -6.67
C SER A 26 -19.24 -13.09 -6.29
N MET A 27 -18.15 -12.37 -6.48
CA MET A 27 -18.10 -10.92 -6.23
C MET A 27 -19.18 -10.16 -7.01
N ALA A 28 -19.44 -10.56 -8.25
CA ALA A 28 -20.50 -9.95 -9.08
C ALA A 28 -21.88 -10.16 -8.46
N GLU A 29 -22.17 -11.34 -7.93
CA GLU A 29 -23.44 -11.65 -7.29
C GLU A 29 -23.60 -10.94 -5.94
N GLN A 30 -22.54 -10.83 -5.15
CA GLN A 30 -22.53 -10.05 -3.90
C GLN A 30 -22.78 -8.55 -4.19
N TYR A 31 -22.16 -8.04 -5.25
CA TYR A 31 -22.34 -6.68 -5.73
C TYR A 31 -23.79 -6.39 -6.15
N GLU A 32 -24.39 -7.24 -6.99
CA GLU A 32 -25.78 -7.07 -7.43
C GLU A 32 -26.78 -7.19 -6.27
N TRP A 33 -26.51 -8.08 -5.32
CA TRP A 33 -27.29 -8.18 -4.10
C TRP A 33 -27.25 -6.90 -3.28
N HIS A 34 -26.06 -6.38 -3.01
CA HIS A 34 -25.84 -5.15 -2.26
C HIS A 34 -26.49 -3.95 -2.94
N ARG A 35 -26.33 -3.81 -4.25
CA ARG A 35 -26.99 -2.77 -5.05
C ARG A 35 -28.51 -2.84 -4.96
N GLY A 36 -29.06 -4.04 -4.95
CA GLY A 36 -30.48 -4.28 -4.69
C GLY A 36 -30.91 -3.90 -3.27
N TYR A 37 -30.06 -4.20 -2.29
CA TYR A 37 -30.28 -3.84 -0.88
C TYR A 37 -30.29 -2.32 -0.68
N LEU A 38 -29.29 -1.62 -1.18
CA LEU A 38 -29.21 -0.15 -1.09
C LEU A 38 -30.42 0.55 -1.75
N ARG A 39 -30.88 0.03 -2.90
CA ARG A 39 -32.10 0.56 -3.55
C ARG A 39 -33.35 0.36 -2.70
N ARG A 40 -33.47 -0.76 -2.00
CA ARG A 40 -34.64 -1.06 -1.15
C ARG A 40 -34.60 -0.33 0.20
N HIS A 41 -33.39 -0.04 0.72
CA HIS A 41 -33.16 0.52 2.05
C HIS A 41 -32.55 1.92 1.99
N ALA A 42 -32.73 2.67 0.91
CA ALA A 42 -32.22 4.02 0.77
C ALA A 42 -32.71 4.91 1.93
N VAL A 43 -31.94 4.90 3.01
CA VAL A 43 -32.10 5.82 4.13
C VAL A 43 -31.66 7.19 3.64
N SER A 44 -32.57 8.16 3.61
CA SER A 44 -32.16 9.51 3.23
C SER A 44 -31.03 9.97 4.16
N ARG A 45 -29.96 10.56 3.62
CA ARG A 45 -28.84 11.16 4.37
C ARG A 45 -29.29 12.00 5.58
N ARG A 46 -30.49 12.54 5.52
CA ARG A 46 -31.13 13.34 6.57
C ARG A 46 -31.52 12.53 7.81
N ASN A 47 -31.84 11.25 7.66
CA ASN A 47 -32.20 10.36 8.77
C ASN A 47 -30.96 9.71 9.41
N PHE A 48 -29.90 9.45 8.64
CA PHE A 48 -28.61 8.97 9.16
C PHE A 48 -27.96 9.99 10.11
N LEU A 49 -28.02 11.27 9.78
CA LEU A 49 -27.46 12.35 10.62
C LEU A 49 -28.28 12.64 11.90
N ARG A 50 -29.50 12.12 12.03
CA ARG A 50 -30.32 12.30 13.23
C ARG A 50 -30.20 11.21 14.29
N GLY A 51 -29.59 10.06 13.93
CA GLY A 51 -29.51 8.88 14.81
C GLY A 51 -28.26 8.73 15.65
N SER A 52 -27.22 9.53 15.50
CA SER A 52 -25.96 9.27 16.18
C SER A 52 -25.22 10.54 16.65
N ALA A 53 -25.45 10.89 17.90
CA ALA A 53 -24.55 11.82 18.62
C ALA A 53 -23.13 11.22 18.85
N ALA A 54 -22.95 9.90 18.69
CA ALA A 54 -21.67 9.20 18.75
C ALA A 54 -20.93 9.19 17.39
N ALA A 55 -21.63 9.32 16.27
CA ALA A 55 -21.04 9.41 14.93
C ALA A 55 -20.44 10.79 14.64
N ALA A 56 -20.73 11.81 15.44
CA ALA A 56 -20.16 13.16 15.26
C ALA A 56 -18.62 13.21 15.49
N ALA A 57 -18.05 12.27 16.25
CA ALA A 57 -16.60 12.19 16.44
C ALA A 57 -15.90 11.42 15.31
N VAL A 58 -16.60 10.49 14.66
CA VAL A 58 -16.08 9.70 13.52
C VAL A 58 -16.35 10.42 12.19
N ALA A 59 -17.47 11.13 12.06
CA ALA A 59 -17.77 11.96 10.89
C ALA A 59 -16.85 13.19 10.78
N ALA A 60 -16.16 13.59 11.85
CA ALA A 60 -15.11 14.61 11.80
C ALA A 60 -13.80 14.10 11.17
N LEU A 61 -13.64 12.77 11.02
CA LEU A 61 -12.46 12.14 10.44
C LEU A 61 -12.67 11.64 8.99
N GLY A 62 -13.92 11.51 8.54
CA GLY A 62 -14.26 10.89 7.24
C GLY A 62 -14.82 11.84 6.18
N VAL A 63 -14.91 13.12 6.44
CA VAL A 63 -15.30 14.09 5.41
C VAL A 63 -14.02 14.65 4.80
N SER A 64 -13.79 14.39 3.50
CA SER A 64 -12.77 15.14 2.77
C SER A 64 -12.90 16.62 3.15
N PRO A 65 -11.85 17.28 3.65
CA PRO A 65 -11.90 18.71 3.96
C PRO A 65 -12.32 19.53 2.75
N PHE A 66 -12.32 18.94 1.57
CA PHE A 66 -12.75 19.53 0.30
C PHE A 66 -14.17 19.14 -0.14
N GLY A 67 -14.88 18.32 0.64
CA GLY A 67 -16.25 17.92 0.33
C GLY A 67 -17.19 19.11 0.15
N ARG A 68 -17.77 19.26 -1.05
CA ARG A 68 -18.78 20.25 -1.49
C ARG A 68 -18.42 21.74 -1.46
N ARG A 69 -17.25 22.16 -0.97
CA ARG A 69 -16.86 23.58 -0.97
C ARG A 69 -15.85 23.98 -2.04
N ALA A 70 -15.35 23.04 -2.82
CA ALA A 70 -14.25 23.25 -3.76
C ALA A 70 -14.59 24.14 -4.98
N TYR A 71 -15.82 24.61 -5.11
CA TYR A 71 -16.28 25.38 -6.27
C TYR A 71 -16.83 26.78 -5.94
N ALA A 72 -16.61 27.27 -4.72
CA ALA A 72 -16.92 28.67 -4.39
C ALA A 72 -15.64 29.50 -4.53
N ASP A 73 -15.65 30.49 -5.41
CA ASP A 73 -14.50 31.35 -5.77
C ASP A 73 -13.86 32.15 -4.61
N GLU A 74 -14.38 32.08 -3.41
CA GLU A 74 -13.90 32.83 -2.22
C GLU A 74 -13.38 31.99 -1.07
N VAL A 75 -13.19 30.67 -1.25
CA VAL A 75 -12.69 29.82 -0.17
C VAL A 75 -11.17 29.91 -0.13
N GLN A 76 -10.62 30.20 1.07
CA GLN A 76 -9.20 30.17 1.37
C GLN A 76 -8.56 28.87 0.86
N LEU A 77 -7.36 28.96 0.26
CA LEU A 77 -6.61 27.79 -0.21
C LEU A 77 -6.29 26.86 0.97
N GLY A 78 -6.79 25.63 0.92
CA GLY A 78 -6.59 24.62 1.96
C GLY A 78 -5.49 23.63 1.60
N VAL A 79 -4.91 22.98 2.62
CA VAL A 79 -3.93 21.90 2.51
C VAL A 79 -4.42 20.68 3.26
N ALA A 80 -4.47 19.52 2.60
CA ALA A 80 -4.91 18.24 3.16
C ALA A 80 -4.12 17.06 2.55
N GLY A 81 -4.41 15.84 2.98
CA GLY A 81 -3.69 14.65 2.52
C GLY A 81 -2.19 14.74 2.82
N ARG A 82 -1.86 15.31 3.99
CA ARG A 82 -0.48 15.52 4.44
C ARG A 82 0.20 14.18 4.69
N ARG A 83 1.39 14.03 4.20
CA ARG A 83 2.17 12.80 4.33
C ARG A 83 3.66 13.07 4.36
N VAL A 84 4.37 12.15 4.98
CA VAL A 84 5.82 12.18 5.12
C VAL A 84 6.39 10.88 4.54
N GLY A 85 7.53 10.96 3.88
CA GLY A 85 8.35 9.84 3.47
C GLY A 85 9.83 10.13 3.74
N TYR A 86 10.67 9.13 3.62
CA TYR A 86 12.11 9.33 3.64
C TYR A 86 12.61 9.86 2.29
N GLY A 87 13.69 10.67 2.32
CA GLY A 87 14.46 11.05 1.15
C GLY A 87 15.52 9.99 0.80
N ALA A 88 16.44 10.35 -0.09
CA ALA A 88 17.51 9.46 -0.54
C ALA A 88 18.43 8.95 0.58
N ASP A 89 18.61 9.75 1.62
CA ASP A 89 19.23 9.35 2.89
C ASP A 89 18.18 9.45 3.99
N SER A 90 17.61 8.33 4.39
CA SER A 90 16.54 8.24 5.38
C SER A 90 16.92 8.79 6.76
N SER A 91 18.22 8.76 7.10
CA SER A 91 18.70 9.24 8.40
C SER A 91 18.87 10.76 8.47
N SER A 92 18.84 11.46 7.34
CA SER A 92 19.06 12.92 7.30
C SER A 92 18.06 13.69 6.45
N GLN A 93 17.07 12.99 5.85
CA GLN A 93 16.14 13.61 4.92
C GLN A 93 14.71 13.12 5.14
N LEU A 94 13.77 14.08 5.21
CA LEU A 94 12.33 13.85 5.17
C LEU A 94 11.72 14.56 3.97
N SER A 95 10.81 13.89 3.28
CA SER A 95 10.03 14.44 2.18
C SER A 95 8.60 14.68 2.66
N PHE A 96 8.20 15.94 2.77
CA PHE A 96 6.84 16.32 3.13
C PHE A 96 6.03 16.61 1.88
N SER A 97 4.84 16.05 1.81
CA SER A 97 3.93 16.23 0.68
C SER A 97 2.50 16.47 1.18
N ALA A 98 1.73 17.20 0.38
CA ALA A 98 0.31 17.41 0.66
C ALA A 98 -0.43 17.72 -0.65
N GLN A 99 -1.75 17.82 -0.57
CA GLN A 99 -2.63 18.23 -1.65
C GLN A 99 -3.23 19.61 -1.36
N LEU A 100 -3.38 20.42 -2.40
CA LEU A 100 -4.08 21.71 -2.34
C LEU A 100 -5.55 21.53 -2.72
N SER A 101 -6.42 22.29 -2.08
CA SER A 101 -7.87 22.26 -2.34
C SER A 101 -8.29 22.80 -3.72
N ARG A 102 -7.43 23.58 -4.37
CA ARG A 102 -7.65 24.20 -5.67
C ARG A 102 -6.35 24.70 -6.28
N ASN A 103 -6.42 25.25 -7.49
CA ASN A 103 -5.32 25.96 -8.12
C ASN A 103 -4.83 27.11 -7.20
N PRO A 104 -3.54 27.17 -6.85
CA PRO A 104 -2.99 28.22 -6.00
C PRO A 104 -2.92 29.59 -6.70
N HIS A 105 -3.07 29.68 -8.03
CA HIS A 105 -2.99 30.93 -8.80
C HIS A 105 -1.79 31.82 -8.43
N GLY A 106 -0.63 31.19 -8.21
CA GLY A 106 0.60 31.89 -7.81
C GLY A 106 0.74 32.17 -6.31
N THR A 107 -0.24 31.80 -5.48
CA THR A 107 -0.10 31.81 -4.03
C THR A 107 1.04 30.89 -3.60
N LYS A 108 2.01 31.45 -2.88
CA LYS A 108 3.14 30.67 -2.35
C LYS A 108 2.70 29.78 -1.18
N ILE A 109 3.22 28.58 -1.18
CA ILE A 109 2.99 27.58 -0.14
C ILE A 109 4.31 27.33 0.58
N PHE A 110 4.25 27.25 1.89
CA PHE A 110 5.43 27.07 2.73
C PHE A 110 5.26 25.88 3.67
N LEU A 111 6.36 25.19 3.92
CA LEU A 111 6.56 24.29 5.04
C LEU A 111 7.35 25.06 6.10
N ASP A 112 6.71 25.46 7.20
CA ASP A 112 7.42 25.92 8.38
C ASP A 112 7.88 24.68 9.16
N HIS A 113 9.15 24.62 9.59
CA HIS A 113 9.69 23.43 10.22
C HIS A 113 10.80 23.71 11.23
N GLY A 114 11.10 22.75 12.09
CA GLY A 114 12.17 22.89 13.09
C GLY A 114 12.27 21.70 14.05
N PRO A 115 13.31 21.68 14.89
CA PRO A 115 13.52 20.60 15.87
C PRO A 115 12.55 20.66 17.06
N THR A 116 11.82 21.77 17.22
CA THR A 116 10.86 21.99 18.30
C THR A 116 9.54 22.54 17.74
N PRO A 117 8.43 22.53 18.51
CA PRO A 117 7.14 23.06 18.05
C PRO A 117 7.13 24.55 17.67
N GLU A 118 8.14 25.33 18.08
CA GLU A 118 8.32 26.74 17.68
C GLU A 118 8.76 26.85 16.20
N LEU A 119 9.17 25.75 15.60
CA LEU A 119 9.61 25.59 14.21
C LEU A 119 10.95 26.33 13.95
N GLY A 120 10.99 27.52 13.41
CA GLY A 120 12.21 28.33 13.29
C GLY A 120 12.79 28.43 11.88
N ALA A 121 12.38 27.57 10.95
CA ALA A 121 12.74 27.62 9.54
C ALA A 121 11.49 27.58 8.66
N SER A 122 11.60 28.07 7.43
CA SER A 122 10.52 28.04 6.44
C SER A 122 11.09 27.72 5.06
N LEU A 123 10.48 26.76 4.37
CA LEU A 123 10.85 26.33 3.03
C LEU A 123 9.67 26.57 2.08
N GLU A 124 9.88 27.27 0.97
CA GLU A 124 8.89 27.40 -0.09
C GLU A 124 8.72 26.03 -0.78
N ALA A 125 7.50 25.53 -0.86
CA ALA A 125 7.21 24.23 -1.44
C ALA A 125 7.12 24.29 -2.95
N GLU A 126 7.54 23.21 -3.61
CA GLU A 126 7.29 22.96 -5.02
C GLU A 126 5.81 22.62 -5.24
N VAL A 127 5.14 23.31 -6.15
CA VAL A 127 3.78 22.99 -6.57
C VAL A 127 3.83 22.17 -7.86
N ARG A 128 3.20 20.99 -7.84
CA ARG A 128 3.05 20.13 -9.01
C ARG A 128 1.59 20.08 -9.42
N ASN A 129 1.33 20.48 -10.67
CA ASN A 129 0.01 20.38 -11.29
C ASN A 129 -0.13 19.03 -12.00
N LEU A 130 -1.19 18.31 -11.72
CA LEU A 130 -1.56 17.09 -12.40
C LEU A 130 -2.84 17.32 -13.20
N VAL A 131 -2.72 17.32 -14.51
CA VAL A 131 -3.83 17.46 -15.44
C VAL A 131 -4.26 16.09 -15.93
N THR A 132 -5.53 15.77 -15.72
CA THR A 132 -6.17 14.55 -16.23
C THR A 132 -7.02 14.91 -17.42
N GLN A 133 -6.82 14.21 -18.53
CA GLN A 133 -7.68 14.29 -19.71
C GLN A 133 -7.96 12.86 -20.19
N ILE A 134 -9.19 12.40 -20.00
CA ILE A 134 -9.62 11.05 -20.34
C ILE A 134 -10.75 11.15 -21.36
N PRO A 135 -10.63 10.51 -22.55
CA PRO A 135 -11.73 10.40 -23.48
C PRO A 135 -12.87 9.60 -22.86
N SER A 136 -14.05 10.20 -22.79
CA SER A 136 -15.27 9.48 -22.45
C SER A 136 -16.01 9.12 -23.73
N SER A 137 -16.56 7.90 -23.81
CA SER A 137 -17.33 7.43 -24.98
C SER A 137 -18.58 8.26 -25.21
N ASP A 138 -19.16 8.85 -24.16
CA ASP A 138 -20.49 9.44 -24.20
C ASP A 138 -20.50 10.96 -24.02
N HIS A 139 -19.44 11.57 -23.47
CA HIS A 139 -19.42 12.98 -23.04
C HIS A 139 -18.17 13.77 -23.46
N GLY A 140 -17.35 13.25 -24.36
CA GLY A 140 -16.16 13.94 -24.87
C GLY A 140 -14.90 13.68 -24.02
N VAL A 141 -14.38 14.68 -23.33
CA VAL A 141 -13.15 14.56 -22.54
C VAL A 141 -13.42 14.92 -21.08
N LEU A 142 -13.20 13.98 -20.18
CA LEU A 142 -13.10 14.29 -18.75
C LEU A 142 -11.80 15.06 -18.52
N ALA A 143 -11.90 16.30 -18.04
CA ALA A 143 -10.77 17.11 -17.64
C ALA A 143 -10.83 17.39 -16.13
N ALA A 144 -9.73 17.10 -15.42
CA ALA A 144 -9.54 17.43 -14.02
C ALA A 144 -8.16 18.03 -13.79
N GLU A 145 -8.05 18.93 -12.84
CA GLU A 145 -6.78 19.47 -12.35
C GLU A 145 -6.65 19.24 -10.86
N GLN A 146 -5.53 18.67 -10.45
CA GLN A 146 -5.17 18.48 -9.05
C GLN A 146 -3.81 19.12 -8.79
N PHE A 147 -3.61 19.64 -7.60
CA PHE A 147 -2.39 20.35 -7.22
C PHE A 147 -1.80 19.73 -5.97
N TYR A 148 -0.53 19.38 -6.05
CA TYR A 148 0.22 18.77 -4.97
C TYR A 148 1.42 19.64 -4.61
N VAL A 149 1.83 19.59 -3.36
CA VAL A 149 2.99 20.34 -2.87
C VAL A 149 4.01 19.39 -2.25
N HIS A 150 5.28 19.69 -2.48
CA HIS A 150 6.41 18.93 -1.98
C HIS A 150 7.45 19.84 -1.36
N ALA A 151 7.96 19.46 -0.20
CA ALA A 151 9.00 20.17 0.52
C ALA A 151 10.00 19.17 1.12
N PRO A 152 11.09 18.84 0.40
CA PRO A 152 12.15 18.00 0.94
C PRO A 152 13.01 18.78 1.93
N VAL A 153 13.18 18.26 3.15
CA VAL A 153 14.05 18.83 4.18
C VAL A 153 15.28 17.94 4.35
N HIS A 154 16.45 18.53 4.27
CA HIS A 154 17.74 17.86 4.28
C HIS A 154 18.59 18.27 5.49
N GLY A 155 19.63 17.48 5.80
CA GLY A 155 20.59 17.79 6.85
C GLY A 155 20.03 17.66 8.26
N LEU A 156 18.99 16.85 8.43
CA LEU A 156 18.38 16.57 9.72
C LEU A 156 19.25 15.62 10.54
N PRO A 157 19.26 15.72 11.89
CA PRO A 157 19.87 14.70 12.72
C PRO A 157 19.13 13.36 12.60
N GLY A 158 19.88 12.25 12.62
CA GLY A 158 19.30 10.92 12.50
C GLY A 158 18.59 10.45 13.77
N GLY A 159 17.50 9.73 13.62
CA GLY A 159 16.70 9.19 14.71
C GLY A 159 16.03 10.26 15.58
N THR A 160 15.74 11.43 15.02
CA THR A 160 15.18 12.56 15.77
C THR A 160 13.84 13.03 15.21
N GLY A 161 12.95 13.44 16.10
CA GLY A 161 11.71 14.09 15.73
C GLY A 161 11.94 15.47 15.11
N HIS A 162 11.16 15.79 14.11
CA HIS A 162 11.18 17.07 13.42
C HIS A 162 9.75 17.58 13.26
N PHE A 163 9.48 18.80 13.77
CA PHE A 163 8.15 19.40 13.74
C PHE A 163 7.94 20.17 12.44
N TYR A 164 6.70 20.23 11.97
CA TYR A 164 6.35 20.94 10.75
C TYR A 164 4.88 21.36 10.73
N ARG A 165 4.57 22.36 9.90
CA ARG A 165 3.21 22.71 9.48
C ARG A 165 3.21 23.30 8.06
N TRP A 166 2.11 23.13 7.38
CA TRP A 166 1.87 23.79 6.11
C TRP A 166 1.23 25.15 6.31
N ARG A 167 1.65 26.11 5.50
CA ARG A 167 1.13 27.48 5.50
C ARG A 167 1.03 27.99 4.06
N THR A 168 -0.01 28.81 3.78
CA THR A 168 -0.14 29.52 2.49
C THR A 168 0.04 31.03 2.69
N ALA A 169 0.48 31.74 1.64
CA ALA A 169 0.66 33.18 1.71
C ALA A 169 -0.66 33.97 1.84
N ASP A 170 -1.80 33.36 1.49
CA ASP A 170 -3.14 33.93 1.60
C ASP A 170 -3.81 33.67 2.96
N GLY A 171 -3.09 33.06 3.92
CA GLY A 171 -3.49 33.01 5.32
C GLY A 171 -3.92 31.66 5.86
N PHE A 172 -3.90 30.55 5.11
CA PHE A 172 -4.08 29.22 5.70
C PHE A 172 -2.91 28.91 6.64
N LEU A 173 -3.23 28.37 7.80
CA LEU A 173 -2.27 27.93 8.80
C LEU A 173 -2.70 26.56 9.33
N GLY A 174 -1.94 25.54 8.97
CA GLY A 174 -2.18 24.16 9.43
C GLY A 174 -1.75 23.95 10.88
N ASP A 175 -2.19 22.83 11.46
CA ASP A 175 -1.73 22.33 12.74
C ASP A 175 -0.27 21.86 12.68
N ILE A 176 0.44 21.97 13.81
CA ILE A 176 1.81 21.47 13.94
C ILE A 176 1.78 19.95 14.12
N ARG A 177 2.60 19.27 13.33
CA ARG A 177 2.82 17.83 13.39
C ARG A 177 4.30 17.52 13.53
N SER A 178 4.64 16.27 13.79
CA SER A 178 6.04 15.84 13.81
C SER A 178 6.20 14.48 13.17
N ALA A 179 7.36 14.27 12.54
CA ALA A 179 7.81 12.98 12.05
C ALA A 179 9.30 12.82 12.39
N ALA A 180 9.79 11.59 12.40
CA ALA A 180 11.18 11.33 12.74
C ALA A 180 11.98 10.86 11.52
N THR A 181 13.26 11.25 11.45
CA THR A 181 14.24 10.64 10.56
C THR A 181 14.53 9.20 10.99
N ALA A 182 14.99 8.37 10.09
CA ALA A 182 15.40 7.01 10.42
C ALA A 182 16.62 7.02 11.38
N VAL A 183 16.65 6.04 12.26
CA VAL A 183 17.85 5.78 13.08
C VAL A 183 18.99 5.37 12.14
N PRO A 184 20.18 6.01 12.23
CA PRO A 184 21.31 5.65 11.38
C PRO A 184 21.77 4.21 11.59
N ALA A 185 22.25 3.58 10.52
CA ALA A 185 22.81 2.23 10.57
C ALA A 185 24.20 2.22 11.25
N THR A 186 24.21 2.37 12.56
CA THR A 186 25.44 2.33 13.38
C THR A 186 25.26 1.38 14.57
N ARG A 187 26.29 0.60 14.91
CA ARG A 187 26.20 -0.40 15.99
C ARG A 187 26.08 0.19 17.40
N ASN A 188 26.48 1.44 17.59
CA ASN A 188 26.65 2.00 18.94
C ASN A 188 25.37 2.59 19.54
N ALA A 189 24.28 2.70 18.79
CA ALA A 189 23.06 3.40 19.20
C ALA A 189 21.76 2.68 18.78
N LEU A 190 21.79 1.38 18.54
CA LEU A 190 20.61 0.65 18.09
C LEU A 190 19.66 0.39 19.26
N ALA A 191 18.46 0.91 19.13
CA ALA A 191 17.30 0.61 19.99
C ALA A 191 16.28 -0.24 19.22
N PRO A 192 15.42 -1.00 19.90
CA PRO A 192 14.30 -1.66 19.26
C PRO A 192 13.41 -0.66 18.52
N PHE A 193 12.90 -1.07 17.37
CA PHE A 193 11.98 -0.26 16.56
C PHE A 193 10.93 -1.15 15.89
N ARG A 194 9.91 -0.52 15.35
CA ARG A 194 8.76 -1.20 14.72
C ARG A 194 8.46 -0.62 13.37
N PHE A 195 8.10 -1.48 12.43
CA PHE A 195 7.43 -1.03 11.21
C PHE A 195 6.22 -1.91 10.90
N THR A 196 5.35 -1.41 10.02
CA THR A 196 4.17 -2.14 9.55
C THR A 196 4.17 -2.19 8.03
N MET A 197 3.48 -3.18 7.48
CA MET A 197 3.35 -3.33 6.02
C MET A 197 1.98 -3.90 5.67
N MET A 198 1.44 -3.41 4.57
CA MET A 198 0.27 -3.91 3.85
C MET A 198 0.39 -3.62 2.37
N GLY A 199 -0.54 -4.12 1.57
CA GLY A 199 -0.76 -3.79 0.16
C GLY A 199 -2.23 -3.80 -0.19
N ASP A 200 -2.58 -3.33 -1.39
CA ASP A 200 -3.94 -3.44 -1.95
C ASP A 200 -4.98 -2.76 -1.04
N GLN A 201 -4.71 -1.50 -0.73
CA GLN A 201 -5.51 -0.77 0.25
C GLN A 201 -6.82 -0.22 -0.35
N GLY A 202 -6.74 0.67 -1.33
CA GLY A 202 -7.90 1.38 -1.83
C GLY A 202 -8.56 2.28 -0.78
N THR A 203 -9.85 2.53 -0.95
CA THR A 203 -10.66 3.34 -0.03
C THR A 203 -12.02 2.69 0.25
N ASP A 204 -12.60 2.94 1.44
CA ASP A 204 -13.96 2.54 1.79
C ASP A 204 -15.01 3.53 1.26
N GLU A 205 -14.58 4.70 0.81
CA GLU A 205 -15.47 5.77 0.37
C GLU A 205 -15.44 5.93 -1.14
N THR A 206 -16.61 6.15 -1.72
CA THR A 206 -16.74 6.56 -3.12
C THR A 206 -16.51 8.06 -3.25
N PRO A 207 -15.56 8.51 -4.09
CA PRO A 207 -15.33 9.93 -4.28
C PRO A 207 -16.55 10.61 -4.93
N THR A 208 -16.82 11.82 -4.48
CA THR A 208 -17.87 12.65 -5.11
C THR A 208 -17.34 13.18 -6.44
N LEU A 209 -17.99 12.86 -7.53
CA LEU A 209 -17.67 13.40 -8.84
C LEU A 209 -17.93 14.92 -8.91
N PRO A 210 -17.17 15.66 -9.72
CA PRO A 210 -17.47 17.04 -10.04
C PRO A 210 -18.91 17.20 -10.58
N PRO A 211 -19.61 18.31 -10.29
CA PRO A 211 -21.00 18.50 -10.68
C PRO A 211 -21.23 18.59 -12.21
N ASN A 212 -20.17 18.73 -13.00
CA ASN A 212 -20.20 18.72 -14.46
C ASN A 212 -20.12 17.31 -15.08
N LEU A 213 -19.91 16.29 -14.26
CA LEU A 213 -19.96 14.90 -14.71
C LEU A 213 -21.36 14.34 -14.39
N ALA A 214 -22.00 13.78 -15.39
CA ALA A 214 -23.34 13.23 -15.21
C ALA A 214 -23.31 12.02 -14.26
N ALA A 215 -24.20 12.03 -13.27
CA ALA A 215 -24.39 10.90 -12.38
C ALA A 215 -24.81 9.67 -13.22
N GLY A 216 -23.98 8.63 -13.21
CA GLY A 216 -24.21 7.38 -13.95
C GLY A 216 -23.12 6.99 -14.93
N GLU A 217 -22.19 7.89 -15.26
CA GLU A 217 -21.02 7.55 -16.11
C GLU A 217 -19.95 6.79 -15.35
N TYR A 218 -19.81 7.08 -14.06
CA TYR A 218 -18.92 6.36 -13.16
C TYR A 218 -19.77 5.54 -12.21
N ASP A 219 -19.54 4.24 -12.21
CA ASP A 219 -20.14 3.36 -11.21
C ASP A 219 -19.47 3.65 -9.86
N ASP A 220 -20.14 4.47 -9.05
CA ASP A 220 -19.65 4.92 -7.75
C ASP A 220 -19.23 3.76 -6.84
N ASN A 221 -19.80 2.58 -7.04
CA ASN A 221 -19.49 1.39 -6.24
C ASN A 221 -18.22 0.66 -6.70
N TYR A 222 -17.65 1.04 -7.84
CA TYR A 222 -16.48 0.37 -8.39
C TYR A 222 -15.20 0.69 -7.61
N TYR A 223 -15.12 1.86 -7.00
CA TYR A 223 -13.92 2.38 -6.35
C TYR A 223 -13.85 2.08 -4.86
N GLY A 224 -14.98 2.02 -4.18
CA GLY A 224 -15.07 1.72 -2.75
C GLY A 224 -15.49 0.29 -2.43
N ALA A 225 -15.61 -0.59 -3.45
CA ALA A 225 -16.16 -1.92 -3.23
C ALA A 225 -15.13 -2.85 -2.59
N ASP A 226 -15.43 -3.33 -1.39
CA ASP A 226 -14.90 -4.56 -0.84
C ASP A 226 -15.99 -5.66 -0.88
N ASN A 227 -15.67 -6.85 -0.35
CA ASN A 227 -16.64 -7.95 -0.31
C ASN A 227 -17.80 -7.68 0.66
N ASP A 228 -17.67 -6.66 1.49
CA ASP A 228 -18.61 -6.31 2.53
C ASP A 228 -18.67 -4.78 2.70
N PRO A 229 -19.35 -4.08 1.79
CA PRO A 229 -19.35 -2.62 1.74
C PRO A 229 -20.03 -1.94 2.93
N ALA A 230 -20.65 -2.69 3.85
CA ALA A 230 -21.18 -2.14 5.10
C ALA A 230 -20.13 -2.13 6.22
N VAL A 231 -18.97 -2.75 6.01
CA VAL A 231 -17.86 -2.77 6.97
C VAL A 231 -16.69 -1.97 6.39
N PRO A 232 -16.20 -0.94 7.08
CA PRO A 232 -15.08 -0.12 6.60
C PRO A 232 -13.75 -0.86 6.82
N HIS A 233 -13.47 -1.90 6.07
CA HIS A 233 -12.29 -2.76 6.24
C HIS A 233 -10.98 -1.99 6.10
N THR A 234 -10.87 -1.12 5.11
CA THR A 234 -9.68 -0.26 4.94
C THR A 234 -9.44 0.59 6.18
N GLN A 235 -10.48 1.23 6.71
CA GLN A 235 -10.36 2.05 7.92
C GLN A 235 -10.07 1.20 9.17
N ASN A 236 -10.62 -0.01 9.26
CA ASN A 236 -10.32 -0.92 10.38
C ASN A 236 -8.84 -1.30 10.38
N VAL A 237 -8.28 -1.70 9.25
CA VAL A 237 -6.83 -1.99 9.11
C VAL A 237 -6.01 -0.75 9.46
N MET A 238 -6.37 0.43 8.94
CA MET A 238 -5.69 1.69 9.26
C MET A 238 -5.69 1.99 10.76
N ASN A 239 -6.80 1.76 11.45
CA ASN A 239 -6.90 1.97 12.90
C ASN A 239 -5.90 1.07 13.66
N GLN A 240 -5.71 -0.17 13.23
CA GLN A 240 -4.74 -1.09 13.85
C GLN A 240 -3.29 -0.68 13.55
N ILE A 241 -3.00 -0.16 12.35
CA ILE A 241 -1.69 0.40 12.02
C ILE A 241 -1.37 1.60 12.91
N VAL A 242 -2.30 2.55 13.05
CA VAL A 242 -2.15 3.70 13.97
C VAL A 242 -1.95 3.23 15.42
N ALA A 243 -2.74 2.24 15.88
CA ALA A 243 -2.61 1.69 17.23
C ALA A 243 -1.25 0.98 17.44
N SER A 244 -0.66 0.42 16.40
CA SER A 244 0.66 -0.23 16.43
C SER A 244 1.81 0.76 16.62
N ARG A 245 1.61 2.05 16.33
CA ARG A 245 2.62 3.12 16.44
C ARG A 245 3.95 2.76 15.76
N PRO A 246 3.96 2.48 14.46
CA PRO A 246 5.19 2.14 13.75
C PRO A 246 6.10 3.36 13.59
N ASP A 247 7.41 3.13 13.54
CA ASP A 247 8.42 4.12 13.19
C ASP A 247 8.37 4.48 11.70
N PHE A 248 7.98 3.54 10.86
CA PHE A 248 7.64 3.75 9.44
C PHE A 248 6.64 2.69 8.95
N HIS A 249 5.98 2.98 7.83
CA HIS A 249 5.03 2.10 7.19
C HIS A 249 5.40 1.82 5.74
N ILE A 250 5.18 0.59 5.26
CA ILE A 250 5.39 0.14 3.89
C ILE A 250 4.05 -0.20 3.24
N LEU A 251 3.81 0.30 2.04
CA LEU A 251 2.69 -0.11 1.20
C LEU A 251 3.19 -0.76 -0.09
N ALA A 252 2.87 -2.05 -0.27
CA ALA A 252 3.37 -2.89 -1.36
C ALA A 252 2.54 -2.79 -2.65
N GLY A 253 2.21 -1.58 -3.06
CA GLY A 253 1.50 -1.31 -4.32
C GLY A 253 -0.01 -1.44 -4.25
N ASP A 254 -0.66 -1.15 -5.36
CA ASP A 254 -2.09 -1.01 -5.53
C ASP A 254 -2.66 -0.08 -4.45
N ILE A 255 -2.28 1.19 -4.58
CA ILE A 255 -2.42 2.19 -3.53
C ILE A 255 -3.88 2.64 -3.40
N ALA A 256 -4.38 3.35 -4.39
CA ALA A 256 -5.67 4.04 -4.31
C ALA A 256 -6.76 3.39 -5.18
N TYR A 257 -6.38 2.61 -6.19
CA TYR A 257 -7.29 2.03 -7.18
C TYR A 257 -8.09 3.07 -7.99
N ALA A 258 -7.49 4.20 -8.29
CA ALA A 258 -8.08 5.21 -9.17
C ALA A 258 -8.22 4.69 -10.62
N ASP A 259 -7.37 3.76 -11.04
CA ASP A 259 -7.54 2.95 -12.25
C ASP A 259 -8.08 1.57 -11.89
N PRO A 260 -9.38 1.32 -12.10
CA PRO A 260 -9.98 0.03 -11.77
C PRO A 260 -9.60 -1.10 -12.73
N SER A 261 -8.99 -0.79 -13.88
CA SER A 261 -8.62 -1.81 -14.86
C SER A 261 -7.39 -2.61 -14.46
N GLY A 262 -6.43 -1.99 -13.77
CA GLY A 262 -5.15 -2.59 -13.39
C GLY A 262 -4.29 -3.06 -14.56
N MET A 263 -4.63 -2.66 -15.79
CA MET A 263 -3.98 -3.17 -17.01
C MET A 263 -2.83 -2.30 -17.51
N GLY A 264 -2.62 -1.13 -16.92
CA GLY A 264 -1.59 -0.16 -17.22
C GLY A 264 -1.28 -0.03 -18.72
N LYS A 265 -1.79 0.99 -19.39
CA LYS A 265 -1.48 1.23 -20.80
C LYS A 265 -1.07 2.67 -21.04
N SER A 266 -0.14 2.84 -21.97
CA SER A 266 0.43 4.12 -22.34
C SER A 266 -0.60 5.10 -22.92
N PRO A 267 -0.42 6.42 -22.75
CA PRO A 267 -1.21 7.49 -23.36
C PRO A 267 -1.29 7.47 -24.89
N GLN A 268 -0.39 6.78 -25.58
CA GLN A 268 -0.51 6.55 -27.03
C GLN A 268 -1.86 5.95 -27.40
N PHE A 269 -2.49 5.29 -26.47
CA PHE A 269 -3.81 4.75 -26.56
C PHE A 269 -4.88 5.85 -26.68
N VAL A 270 -4.75 6.92 -25.90
CA VAL A 270 -5.65 8.07 -25.89
C VAL A 270 -5.48 8.90 -27.16
N SER A 271 -4.28 9.06 -27.66
CA SER A 271 -3.97 9.87 -28.84
C SER A 271 -4.25 9.17 -30.18
N SER A 272 -4.27 7.85 -30.22
CA SER A 272 -4.46 7.08 -31.45
C SER A 272 -5.91 6.83 -31.85
N GLY A 273 -6.88 7.19 -30.99
CA GLY A 273 -8.29 6.86 -31.20
C GLY A 273 -8.61 5.35 -31.11
N ALA A 274 -7.64 4.54 -30.69
CA ALA A 274 -7.85 3.13 -30.44
C ALA A 274 -8.80 2.93 -29.25
N LYS A 275 -9.56 1.83 -29.25
CA LYS A 275 -10.50 1.53 -28.17
C LYS A 275 -9.74 1.40 -26.84
N ALA A 276 -10.14 2.16 -25.83
CA ALA A 276 -9.57 2.08 -24.50
C ALA A 276 -9.68 0.65 -23.92
N PRO A 277 -8.72 0.21 -23.07
CA PRO A 277 -8.86 -1.02 -22.33
C PRO A 277 -10.18 -1.03 -21.56
N SER A 278 -10.74 -2.20 -21.31
CA SER A 278 -11.93 -2.33 -20.47
C SER A 278 -11.66 -1.68 -19.11
N GLY A 279 -12.49 -0.74 -18.72
CA GLY A 279 -12.38 0.01 -17.46
C GLY A 279 -11.54 1.29 -17.52
N PHE A 280 -10.82 1.57 -18.62
CA PHE A 280 -10.06 2.82 -18.73
C PHE A 280 -10.95 4.08 -18.70
N ASP A 281 -12.12 4.01 -19.29
CA ASP A 281 -13.17 5.04 -19.25
C ASP A 281 -13.74 5.26 -17.84
N LYS A 282 -13.40 4.39 -16.90
CA LYS A 282 -13.81 4.45 -15.49
C LYS A 282 -12.72 5.03 -14.58
N TYR A 283 -11.56 5.42 -15.11
CA TYR A 283 -10.52 6.07 -14.30
C TYR A 283 -11.06 7.31 -13.60
N ASN A 284 -10.88 7.38 -12.28
CA ASN A 284 -11.34 8.50 -11.47
C ASN A 284 -10.20 9.10 -10.61
N PRO A 285 -9.61 10.24 -11.02
CA PRO A 285 -8.50 10.85 -10.29
C PRO A 285 -8.87 11.30 -8.86
N PHE A 286 -10.16 11.54 -8.57
CA PHE A 286 -10.62 12.00 -7.25
C PHE A 286 -10.61 10.90 -6.19
N VAL A 287 -10.45 9.64 -6.57
CA VAL A 287 -10.17 8.54 -5.64
C VAL A 287 -8.91 8.83 -4.83
N TRP A 288 -7.91 9.45 -5.45
CA TRP A 288 -6.69 9.87 -4.76
C TRP A 288 -6.92 10.90 -3.68
N ASP A 289 -7.89 11.81 -3.85
CA ASP A 289 -8.22 12.83 -2.86
C ASP A 289 -8.77 12.17 -1.58
N VAL A 290 -9.67 11.21 -1.77
CA VAL A 290 -10.22 10.40 -0.67
C VAL A 290 -9.12 9.58 -0.01
N TYR A 291 -8.32 8.87 -0.81
CA TYR A 291 -7.24 8.02 -0.33
C TYR A 291 -6.22 8.80 0.52
N LEU A 292 -5.68 9.88 -0.02
CA LEU A 292 -4.66 10.68 0.67
C LEU A 292 -5.20 11.29 1.97
N THR A 293 -6.49 11.62 2.02
CA THR A 293 -7.14 12.10 3.23
C THR A 293 -7.34 10.98 4.25
N SER A 294 -7.70 9.77 3.81
CA SER A 294 -7.93 8.62 4.70
C SER A 294 -6.65 8.14 5.40
N ILE A 295 -5.49 8.23 4.74
CA ILE A 295 -4.21 7.84 5.33
C ILE A 295 -3.55 8.95 6.16
N GLU A 296 -3.98 10.19 6.02
CA GLU A 296 -3.37 11.36 6.70
C GLU A 296 -3.21 11.20 8.21
N PRO A 297 -4.14 10.59 8.97
CA PRO A 297 -3.98 10.39 10.42
C PRO A 297 -2.68 9.63 10.79
N SER A 298 -2.22 8.73 9.95
CA SER A 298 -0.93 8.05 10.09
C SER A 298 0.17 8.73 9.28
N ALA A 299 -0.05 8.92 7.99
CA ALA A 299 0.98 9.35 7.04
C ALA A 299 1.52 10.76 7.31
N SER A 300 0.81 11.60 8.07
CA SER A 300 1.30 12.91 8.45
C SER A 300 2.33 12.90 9.59
N THR A 301 2.50 11.79 10.30
CA THR A 301 3.42 11.69 11.44
C THR A 301 4.37 10.49 11.34
N THR A 302 4.01 9.51 10.55
CA THR A 302 4.79 8.29 10.29
C THR A 302 5.26 8.32 8.83
N PRO A 303 6.55 8.14 8.52
CA PRO A 303 6.99 7.99 7.12
C PRO A 303 6.34 6.80 6.43
N TRP A 304 5.65 7.07 5.31
CA TRP A 304 5.03 6.06 4.44
C TRP A 304 5.87 5.86 3.20
N MET A 305 6.22 4.60 2.93
CA MET A 305 7.09 4.20 1.83
C MET A 305 6.30 3.31 0.86
N PHE A 306 6.11 3.79 -0.37
CA PHE A 306 5.23 3.16 -1.36
C PHE A 306 6.03 2.39 -2.42
N ALA A 307 5.61 1.16 -2.76
CA ALA A 307 5.87 0.56 -4.07
C ALA A 307 4.69 0.87 -5.01
N THR A 308 4.83 0.54 -6.29
CA THR A 308 3.75 0.64 -7.27
C THR A 308 3.23 -0.75 -7.64
N GLY A 309 1.91 -0.88 -7.73
CA GLY A 309 1.21 -2.05 -8.26
C GLY A 309 0.71 -1.83 -9.68
N ASN A 310 -0.07 -2.79 -10.19
CA ASN A 310 -0.60 -2.72 -11.54
C ASN A 310 -1.75 -1.70 -11.68
N HIS A 311 -2.54 -1.46 -10.61
CA HIS A 311 -3.54 -0.38 -10.60
C HIS A 311 -2.93 1.01 -10.46
N ASP A 312 -1.63 1.10 -10.16
CA ASP A 312 -0.89 2.34 -10.04
C ASP A 312 -0.25 2.79 -11.36
N MET A 313 -0.25 1.96 -12.40
CA MET A 313 0.17 2.32 -13.76
C MET A 313 -0.98 3.04 -14.48
N GLU A 314 -1.17 4.31 -14.16
CA GLU A 314 -2.28 5.11 -14.66
C GLU A 314 -2.03 5.59 -16.10
N ALA A 315 -2.71 5.00 -17.06
CA ALA A 315 -2.48 5.20 -18.48
C ALA A 315 -2.55 6.66 -18.97
N ALA A 316 -3.22 7.55 -18.23
CA ALA A 316 -3.32 8.97 -18.54
C ALA A 316 -2.00 9.75 -18.34
N TYR A 317 -0.99 9.17 -17.67
CA TYR A 317 0.17 9.91 -17.21
C TYR A 317 1.51 9.31 -17.63
N GLY A 318 1.94 9.64 -18.84
CA GLY A 318 3.23 9.24 -19.36
C GLY A 318 3.29 7.82 -19.93
N ASN A 319 4.42 7.45 -20.49
CA ASN A 319 4.58 6.22 -21.28
C ASN A 319 4.37 4.93 -20.47
N HIS A 320 4.67 4.99 -19.16
CA HIS A 320 4.56 3.85 -18.25
C HIS A 320 3.52 4.07 -17.15
N GLY A 321 2.77 5.18 -17.21
CA GLY A 321 1.68 5.47 -16.29
C GLY A 321 2.07 6.04 -14.93
N TYR A 322 3.33 6.42 -14.70
CA TYR A 322 3.81 6.88 -13.39
C TYR A 322 3.79 8.40 -13.18
N GLY A 323 3.35 9.18 -14.16
CA GLY A 323 3.32 10.64 -14.04
C GLY A 323 2.43 11.12 -12.88
N GLY A 324 1.33 10.43 -12.61
CA GLY A 324 0.48 10.71 -11.46
C GLY A 324 1.20 10.52 -10.12
N HIS A 325 1.96 9.44 -9.97
CA HIS A 325 2.74 9.20 -8.76
C HIS A 325 3.85 10.22 -8.56
N LEU A 326 4.54 10.61 -9.64
CA LEU A 326 5.55 11.67 -9.58
C LEU A 326 4.97 13.01 -9.17
N ALA A 327 3.70 13.28 -9.50
CA ALA A 327 3.02 14.48 -9.04
C ALA A 327 2.55 14.36 -7.58
N ARG A 328 2.04 13.20 -7.16
CA ARG A 328 1.39 12.98 -5.87
C ARG A 328 2.35 12.58 -4.77
N LEU A 329 3.30 11.68 -5.05
CA LEU A 329 4.13 11.02 -4.05
C LEU A 329 5.57 11.55 -4.10
N GLY A 330 6.24 11.55 -2.94
CA GLY A 330 7.66 11.85 -2.82
C GLY A 330 8.45 10.54 -2.72
N PHE A 331 9.16 10.15 -3.78
CA PHE A 331 10.05 8.99 -3.75
C PHE A 331 11.49 9.40 -3.40
N PRO A 332 12.29 8.54 -2.76
CA PRO A 332 13.69 8.80 -2.44
C PRO A 332 14.57 9.15 -3.65
N GLY A 333 14.28 8.59 -4.83
CA GLY A 333 14.98 8.91 -6.07
C GLY A 333 16.42 8.37 -6.16
N ASN A 334 16.80 7.43 -5.31
CA ASN A 334 18.13 6.80 -5.29
C ASN A 334 18.20 5.46 -6.02
N GLY A 335 17.14 5.10 -6.72
CA GLY A 335 17.04 3.92 -7.59
C GLY A 335 17.51 4.20 -9.03
N PRO A 336 17.22 3.27 -9.97
CA PRO A 336 17.55 3.43 -11.37
C PRO A 336 16.77 4.59 -12.00
N THR A 337 17.41 5.32 -12.90
CA THR A 337 16.72 6.36 -13.67
C THR A 337 15.54 5.78 -14.44
N GLY A 338 14.39 6.43 -14.35
CA GLY A 338 13.15 5.99 -15.00
C GLY A 338 12.31 4.99 -14.21
N CYS A 339 12.78 4.52 -13.04
CA CYS A 339 12.04 3.62 -12.15
C CYS A 339 11.72 4.33 -10.82
N PRO A 340 10.70 5.19 -10.75
CA PRO A 340 10.49 6.07 -9.60
C PRO A 340 10.20 5.33 -8.30
N SER A 341 9.54 4.18 -8.36
CA SER A 341 9.22 3.36 -7.18
C SER A 341 10.28 2.33 -6.81
N ALA A 342 11.37 2.21 -7.60
CA ALA A 342 12.53 1.42 -7.24
C ALA A 342 13.53 2.29 -6.46
N TYR A 343 13.69 2.03 -5.17
CA TYR A 343 14.57 2.78 -4.27
C TYR A 343 14.95 1.94 -3.06
N SER A 344 15.86 2.45 -2.24
CA SER A 344 16.21 1.80 -0.98
C SER A 344 16.43 2.81 0.14
N PHE A 345 16.27 2.34 1.37
CA PHE A 345 16.56 3.11 2.57
C PHE A 345 17.01 2.18 3.71
N THR A 346 17.52 2.75 4.79
CA THR A 346 17.86 2.00 6.00
C THR A 346 17.15 2.58 7.21
N TYR A 347 16.82 1.71 8.15
CA TYR A 347 16.39 2.08 9.48
C TYR A 347 17.11 1.19 10.50
N GLY A 348 17.97 1.78 11.34
CA GLY A 348 18.81 1.01 12.24
C GLY A 348 19.63 -0.05 11.51
N ASN A 349 19.46 -1.30 11.90
CA ASN A 349 20.15 -2.45 11.32
C ASN A 349 19.38 -3.17 10.19
N VAL A 350 18.32 -2.55 9.67
CA VAL A 350 17.52 -3.09 8.57
C VAL A 350 17.72 -2.25 7.31
N ALA A 351 18.04 -2.90 6.20
CA ALA A 351 17.98 -2.31 4.86
C ALA A 351 16.68 -2.73 4.16
N VAL A 352 16.02 -1.77 3.52
CA VAL A 352 14.73 -1.96 2.85
C VAL A 352 14.85 -1.55 1.39
N LEU A 353 14.44 -2.42 0.47
CA LEU A 353 14.38 -2.14 -0.96
C LEU A 353 12.94 -2.18 -1.46
N SER A 354 12.49 -1.09 -2.06
CA SER A 354 11.29 -1.05 -2.87
C SER A 354 11.64 -1.42 -4.31
N LEU A 355 10.87 -2.32 -4.92
CA LEU A 355 11.05 -2.75 -6.30
C LEU A 355 9.75 -2.55 -7.09
N ASP A 356 9.88 -2.26 -8.38
CA ASP A 356 8.73 -2.18 -9.28
C ASP A 356 8.54 -3.49 -10.04
N ALA A 357 7.64 -4.32 -9.57
CA ALA A 357 7.36 -5.61 -10.17
C ALA A 357 6.68 -5.53 -11.54
N ASN A 358 6.10 -4.38 -11.91
CA ASN A 358 5.56 -4.16 -13.25
C ASN A 358 6.63 -4.29 -14.36
N ASP A 359 7.90 -4.00 -14.02
CA ASP A 359 9.04 -4.16 -14.95
C ASP A 359 9.33 -5.61 -15.31
N VAL A 360 8.91 -6.55 -14.49
CA VAL A 360 9.28 -7.97 -14.65
C VAL A 360 8.09 -8.93 -14.73
N SER A 361 6.88 -8.49 -14.42
CA SER A 361 5.69 -9.33 -14.37
C SER A 361 5.40 -10.03 -15.70
N TYR A 362 5.07 -11.33 -15.63
CA TYR A 362 4.56 -12.11 -16.74
C TYR A 362 3.03 -12.12 -16.81
N GLU A 363 2.35 -11.82 -15.71
CA GLU A 363 0.90 -11.69 -15.67
C GLU A 363 0.45 -10.36 -16.28
N ILE A 364 0.88 -9.24 -15.72
CA ILE A 364 0.50 -7.88 -16.17
C ILE A 364 1.63 -7.30 -17.01
N ARG A 365 1.56 -7.54 -18.30
CA ARG A 365 2.69 -7.35 -19.23
C ARG A 365 2.83 -5.93 -19.80
N ALA A 366 1.98 -4.99 -19.40
CA ALA A 366 1.96 -3.66 -19.99
C ALA A 366 3.31 -2.92 -19.92
N ASN A 367 4.04 -3.09 -18.81
CA ASN A 367 5.32 -2.44 -18.56
C ASN A 367 6.52 -3.42 -18.49
N THR A 368 6.32 -4.71 -18.78
CA THR A 368 7.40 -5.70 -18.68
C THR A 368 8.60 -5.28 -19.54
N GLY A 369 9.77 -5.18 -18.91
CA GLY A 369 11.03 -4.81 -19.55
C GLY A 369 11.22 -3.32 -19.77
N TYR A 370 10.38 -2.44 -19.21
CA TYR A 370 10.48 -1.00 -19.46
C TYR A 370 11.81 -0.36 -19.00
N SER A 371 12.45 -0.93 -17.97
CA SER A 371 13.75 -0.48 -17.50
C SER A 371 14.94 -0.98 -18.35
N GLY A 372 14.69 -1.90 -19.30
CA GLY A 372 15.76 -2.54 -20.07
C GLY A 372 16.73 -3.35 -19.20
N GLY A 373 16.30 -3.86 -18.04
CA GLY A 373 17.11 -4.60 -17.07
C GLY A 373 17.90 -3.72 -16.09
N ALA A 374 17.77 -2.39 -16.19
CA ALA A 374 18.47 -1.46 -15.30
C ALA A 374 18.08 -1.68 -13.83
N GLN A 375 16.81 -1.99 -13.57
CA GLN A 375 16.32 -2.26 -12.23
C GLN A 375 16.96 -3.54 -11.64
N THR A 376 16.91 -4.66 -12.34
CA THR A 376 17.52 -5.92 -11.90
C THR A 376 19.01 -5.78 -11.63
N GLY A 377 19.73 -5.04 -12.50
CA GLY A 377 21.15 -4.73 -12.28
C GLY A 377 21.39 -3.87 -11.03
N TRP A 378 20.51 -2.90 -10.75
CA TRP A 378 20.57 -2.07 -9.55
C TRP A 378 20.26 -2.90 -8.30
N VAL A 379 19.24 -3.77 -8.33
CA VAL A 379 18.91 -4.69 -7.23
C VAL A 379 20.12 -5.50 -6.82
N GLY A 380 20.81 -6.14 -7.78
CA GLY A 380 21.99 -6.96 -7.48
C GLY A 380 23.12 -6.17 -6.81
N ARG A 381 23.40 -4.94 -7.29
CA ARG A 381 24.43 -4.06 -6.69
C ARG A 381 24.06 -3.59 -5.28
N THR A 382 22.80 -3.19 -5.10
CA THR A 382 22.30 -2.68 -3.82
C THR A 382 22.26 -3.77 -2.75
N LEU A 383 21.79 -4.96 -3.09
CA LEU A 383 21.81 -6.12 -2.20
C LEU A 383 23.25 -6.51 -1.80
N ALA A 384 24.20 -6.49 -2.77
CA ALA A 384 25.61 -6.74 -2.48
C ALA A 384 26.18 -5.72 -1.49
N THR A 385 25.86 -4.44 -1.69
CA THR A 385 26.31 -3.34 -0.81
C THR A 385 25.77 -3.52 0.62
N TYR A 386 24.47 -3.78 0.75
CA TYR A 386 23.87 -3.94 2.08
C TYR A 386 24.36 -5.21 2.79
N ARG A 387 24.51 -6.33 2.08
CA ARG A 387 24.99 -7.56 2.71
C ARG A 387 26.47 -7.47 3.10
N ALA A 388 27.25 -6.65 2.45
CA ALA A 388 28.64 -6.36 2.85
C ALA A 388 28.76 -5.33 3.99
N ASN A 389 27.68 -4.62 4.33
CA ASN A 389 27.70 -3.60 5.37
C ASN A 389 27.57 -4.25 6.77
N PRO A 390 28.57 -4.17 7.66
CA PRO A 390 28.53 -4.80 8.98
C PRO A 390 27.48 -4.19 9.92
N ASN A 391 26.92 -3.04 9.58
CA ASN A 391 25.85 -2.40 10.36
C ASN A 391 24.45 -2.88 9.97
N ILE A 392 24.32 -3.65 8.89
CA ILE A 392 23.03 -4.18 8.40
C ILE A 392 22.95 -5.67 8.75
N ASP A 393 21.96 -6.03 9.56
CA ASP A 393 21.67 -7.42 9.88
C ASP A 393 20.61 -8.00 8.95
N PHE A 394 19.51 -7.27 8.73
CA PHE A 394 18.40 -7.75 7.93
C PHE A 394 18.25 -6.96 6.62
N ILE A 395 17.88 -7.67 5.56
CA ILE A 395 17.50 -7.11 4.26
C ILE A 395 16.06 -7.50 3.98
N VAL A 396 15.21 -6.50 3.76
CA VAL A 396 13.80 -6.65 3.40
C VAL A 396 13.59 -6.09 2.00
N CYS A 397 13.00 -6.87 1.10
CA CYS A 397 12.54 -6.38 -0.19
C CYS A 397 11.02 -6.32 -0.19
N PHE A 398 10.44 -5.28 -0.80
CA PHE A 398 9.00 -5.22 -0.98
C PHE A 398 8.63 -4.74 -2.39
N PHE A 399 7.57 -5.29 -2.91
CA PHE A 399 7.05 -5.03 -4.25
C PHE A 399 5.65 -5.62 -4.38
N HIS A 400 5.00 -5.43 -5.53
CA HIS A 400 3.60 -5.77 -5.66
C HIS A 400 3.34 -7.23 -6.06
N HIS A 401 3.68 -7.67 -7.28
CA HIS A 401 3.32 -8.99 -7.80
C HIS A 401 4.00 -10.14 -7.04
N CYS A 402 3.24 -11.22 -6.79
CA CYS A 402 3.70 -12.28 -5.91
C CYS A 402 4.67 -13.25 -6.59
N ALA A 403 5.88 -13.43 -6.03
CA ALA A 403 6.76 -14.54 -6.42
C ALA A 403 6.14 -15.89 -6.06
N TYR A 404 5.46 -15.97 -4.92
CA TYR A 404 4.83 -17.20 -4.41
C TYR A 404 3.46 -16.87 -3.82
N SER A 405 2.40 -17.43 -4.39
CA SER A 405 1.06 -17.38 -3.85
C SER A 405 0.19 -18.51 -4.44
N THR A 406 -0.81 -18.93 -3.69
CA THR A 406 -1.74 -20.00 -4.07
C THR A 406 -3.16 -19.50 -4.34
N THR A 407 -3.33 -18.20 -4.60
CA THR A 407 -4.67 -17.67 -4.94
C THR A 407 -5.18 -18.22 -6.27
N LEU A 408 -6.51 -18.32 -6.39
CA LEU A 408 -7.18 -18.87 -7.56
C LEU A 408 -7.01 -17.99 -8.81
N SER A 409 -6.98 -16.66 -8.66
CA SER A 409 -6.98 -15.74 -9.80
C SER A 409 -5.59 -15.40 -10.30
N HIS A 410 -4.68 -14.95 -9.43
CA HIS A 410 -3.37 -14.40 -9.80
C HIS A 410 -2.23 -15.37 -9.51
N ALA A 411 -2.26 -16.09 -8.39
CA ALA A 411 -1.22 -17.04 -7.97
C ALA A 411 0.22 -16.48 -8.02
N SER A 412 1.17 -17.22 -8.57
CA SER A 412 2.59 -16.83 -8.59
C SER A 412 2.98 -16.19 -9.93
N ASP A 413 3.82 -15.15 -9.89
CA ASP A 413 4.40 -14.54 -11.09
C ASP A 413 5.83 -15.05 -11.35
N GLY A 414 6.03 -15.75 -12.47
CA GLY A 414 7.32 -16.30 -12.87
C GLY A 414 8.34 -15.24 -13.22
N GLY A 415 7.92 -14.06 -13.70
CA GLY A 415 8.82 -12.98 -14.04
C GLY A 415 9.55 -12.41 -12.82
N VAL A 416 8.85 -12.29 -11.70
CA VAL A 416 9.44 -11.92 -10.42
C VAL A 416 10.47 -12.97 -9.98
N ARG A 417 10.13 -14.26 -10.10
CA ARG A 417 11.06 -15.36 -9.74
C ARG A 417 12.32 -15.32 -10.58
N ASP A 418 12.17 -15.22 -11.90
CA ASP A 418 13.28 -15.23 -12.86
C ASP A 418 14.20 -14.02 -12.68
N ALA A 419 13.62 -12.85 -12.42
CA ALA A 419 14.38 -11.62 -12.29
C ALA A 419 15.14 -11.51 -10.96
N TRP A 420 14.52 -11.94 -9.84
CA TRP A 420 15.02 -11.54 -8.52
C TRP A 420 15.26 -12.68 -7.53
N CYS A 421 14.56 -13.82 -7.58
CA CYS A 421 14.70 -14.85 -6.54
C CYS A 421 16.12 -15.41 -6.43
N THR A 422 16.84 -15.56 -7.55
CA THR A 422 18.26 -15.95 -7.53
C THR A 422 19.14 -14.90 -6.86
N LEU A 423 18.83 -13.61 -7.00
CA LEU A 423 19.54 -12.53 -6.30
C LEU A 423 19.21 -12.55 -4.82
N PHE A 424 17.94 -12.80 -4.45
CA PHE A 424 17.54 -12.92 -3.06
C PHE A 424 18.25 -14.07 -2.35
N ASP A 425 18.33 -15.22 -2.99
CA ASP A 425 19.11 -16.36 -2.47
C ASP A 425 20.60 -16.02 -2.32
N ARG A 426 21.19 -15.43 -3.37
CA ARG A 426 22.62 -15.09 -3.40
C ARG A 426 23.02 -14.13 -2.30
N TYR A 427 22.20 -13.11 -2.05
CA TYR A 427 22.47 -12.07 -1.07
C TYR A 427 21.72 -12.29 0.24
N GLN A 428 21.09 -13.46 0.40
CA GLN A 428 20.41 -13.89 1.61
C GLN A 428 19.41 -12.81 2.10
N VAL A 429 18.48 -12.41 1.24
CA VAL A 429 17.37 -11.55 1.63
C VAL A 429 16.57 -12.28 2.71
N ASP A 430 16.24 -11.57 3.78
CA ASP A 430 15.59 -12.17 4.93
C ASP A 430 14.09 -12.30 4.74
N LEU A 431 13.45 -11.21 4.28
CA LEU A 431 12.02 -11.13 4.01
C LEU A 431 11.75 -10.55 2.64
N VAL A 432 10.74 -11.11 1.99
CA VAL A 432 10.09 -10.52 0.82
C VAL A 432 8.62 -10.26 1.15
N LEU A 433 8.18 -9.01 0.99
CA LEU A 433 6.85 -8.53 1.32
C LEU A 433 6.12 -8.14 0.03
N GLN A 434 4.95 -8.72 -0.23
CA GLN A 434 4.24 -8.63 -1.50
C GLN A 434 2.77 -8.23 -1.28
N GLY A 435 2.15 -7.63 -2.32
CA GLY A 435 0.72 -7.33 -2.40
C GLY A 435 0.00 -8.18 -3.45
N HIS A 436 -0.81 -7.56 -4.33
CA HIS A 436 -1.46 -8.09 -5.53
C HIS A 436 -2.54 -9.15 -5.27
N ASN A 437 -2.24 -10.13 -4.48
CA ASN A 437 -3.19 -11.19 -4.11
C ASN A 437 -3.90 -10.79 -2.82
N HIS A 438 -5.21 -10.51 -2.89
CA HIS A 438 -6.02 -9.94 -1.81
C HIS A 438 -6.30 -10.96 -0.70
N VAL A 439 -5.21 -11.44 -0.11
CA VAL A 439 -5.18 -12.41 0.99
C VAL A 439 -3.95 -12.14 1.86
N PHE A 440 -3.89 -12.79 3.01
CA PHE A 440 -2.62 -13.03 3.68
C PHE A 440 -2.13 -14.45 3.38
N GLU A 441 -0.89 -14.58 2.92
CA GLU A 441 -0.24 -15.87 2.74
C GLU A 441 1.23 -15.78 3.15
N ARG A 442 1.75 -16.80 3.82
CA ARG A 442 3.16 -16.91 4.19
C ARG A 442 3.73 -18.24 3.75
N THR A 443 4.91 -18.18 3.17
CA THR A 443 5.66 -19.40 2.80
C THR A 443 6.48 -19.96 3.96
N ASP A 444 6.89 -21.21 3.83
CA ASP A 444 8.07 -21.72 4.50
C ASP A 444 9.34 -21.00 3.99
N PRO A 445 10.48 -21.07 4.69
CA PRO A 445 11.73 -20.54 4.15
C PRO A 445 12.10 -21.23 2.84
N ILE A 446 12.37 -20.43 1.80
CA ILE A 446 12.66 -20.90 0.44
C ILE A 446 14.12 -20.63 0.08
N ARG A 447 14.77 -21.63 -0.52
CA ARG A 447 16.06 -21.50 -1.17
C ARG A 447 16.07 -22.30 -2.47
N ALA A 448 16.61 -21.73 -3.53
CA ALA A 448 16.62 -22.31 -4.86
C ALA A 448 15.23 -22.81 -5.32
N GLY A 449 14.19 -22.02 -5.03
CA GLY A 449 12.80 -22.30 -5.42
C GLY A 449 12.12 -23.41 -4.62
N ARG A 450 12.70 -23.88 -3.51
CA ARG A 450 12.16 -24.98 -2.69
C ARG A 450 12.13 -24.64 -1.22
N PRO A 451 11.11 -25.10 -0.48
CA PRO A 451 11.14 -24.97 0.98
C PRO A 451 12.28 -25.80 1.56
N THR A 452 12.98 -25.26 2.53
CA THR A 452 14.11 -25.93 3.20
C THR A 452 13.65 -26.69 4.43
N ARG A 453 12.62 -26.19 5.10
CA ARG A 453 11.96 -26.81 6.25
C ARG A 453 10.59 -26.20 6.49
N GLU A 454 9.83 -26.82 7.35
CA GLU A 454 8.58 -26.26 7.84
C GLU A 454 8.84 -25.17 8.90
N ALA A 455 8.10 -24.06 8.81
CA ALA A 455 8.13 -22.95 9.75
C ALA A 455 6.71 -22.51 10.13
N GLY A 456 6.09 -23.23 11.06
CA GLY A 456 4.75 -22.93 11.55
C GLY A 456 4.70 -21.67 12.42
N ASP A 457 3.51 -21.37 12.97
CA ASP A 457 3.32 -20.28 13.92
C ASP A 457 4.25 -20.43 15.13
N ASN A 458 4.73 -19.30 15.65
CA ASN A 458 5.71 -19.19 16.74
C ASN A 458 7.06 -19.87 16.49
N SER A 459 7.39 -20.19 15.24
CA SER A 459 8.71 -20.74 14.91
C SER A 459 9.79 -19.66 14.84
N THR A 460 11.05 -20.12 14.89
CA THR A 460 12.23 -19.29 14.64
C THR A 460 12.86 -19.69 13.33
N VAL A 461 13.20 -18.73 12.48
CA VAL A 461 13.89 -18.89 11.20
C VAL A 461 15.24 -18.19 11.25
N ASP A 462 16.28 -18.87 10.78
CA ASP A 462 17.57 -18.27 10.49
C ASP A 462 17.71 -18.12 8.96
N PRO A 463 17.46 -16.92 8.38
CA PRO A 463 17.48 -16.75 6.93
C PRO A 463 18.83 -17.06 6.29
N GLU A 464 19.93 -16.98 7.04
CA GLU A 464 21.27 -17.32 6.55
C GLU A 464 21.37 -18.81 6.17
N THR A 465 20.74 -19.69 6.95
CA THR A 465 20.74 -21.14 6.74
C THR A 465 19.45 -21.63 6.10
N ASP A 466 18.30 -21.10 6.50
CA ASP A 466 16.99 -21.60 6.11
C ASP A 466 16.53 -21.02 4.77
N GLY A 467 16.84 -19.78 4.46
CA GLY A 467 16.42 -19.10 3.22
C GLY A 467 15.43 -17.96 3.44
N THR A 468 14.95 -17.40 2.36
CA THR A 468 14.04 -16.25 2.32
C THR A 468 12.60 -16.68 2.62
N VAL A 469 11.88 -15.91 3.43
CA VAL A 469 10.42 -16.09 3.62
C VAL A 469 9.66 -15.01 2.86
N TYR A 470 8.61 -15.43 2.16
CA TYR A 470 7.76 -14.55 1.35
C TYR A 470 6.41 -14.40 2.04
N TYR A 471 5.99 -13.15 2.19
CA TYR A 471 4.70 -12.76 2.73
C TYR A 471 3.90 -12.07 1.63
N THR A 472 2.72 -12.59 1.34
CA THR A 472 1.69 -11.90 0.58
C THR A 472 0.74 -11.24 1.58
N VAL A 473 0.61 -9.92 1.52
CA VAL A 473 -0.20 -9.11 2.44
C VAL A 473 -1.04 -8.11 1.63
N GLY A 474 -1.73 -8.61 0.60
CA GLY A 474 -2.62 -7.83 -0.27
C GLY A 474 -4.02 -7.68 0.31
N SER A 475 -4.17 -7.73 1.62
CA SER A 475 -5.46 -7.80 2.31
C SER A 475 -5.80 -6.53 3.10
N ALA A 476 -5.42 -5.34 2.60
CA ALA A 476 -5.61 -4.11 3.35
C ALA A 476 -6.97 -3.41 3.16
N GLY A 477 -7.81 -3.88 2.22
CA GLY A 477 -9.13 -3.27 2.03
C GLY A 477 -9.87 -3.71 0.77
N ARG A 478 -9.17 -4.21 -0.24
CA ARG A 478 -9.80 -4.63 -1.50
C ARG A 478 -10.49 -6.00 -1.37
N PRO A 479 -11.45 -6.32 -2.29
CA PRO A 479 -12.19 -7.57 -2.24
C PRO A 479 -11.28 -8.79 -2.13
N ARG A 480 -11.59 -9.67 -1.17
CA ARG A 480 -10.80 -10.87 -0.87
C ARG A 480 -10.84 -11.87 -2.00
N TYR A 481 -9.70 -12.49 -2.28
CA TYR A 481 -9.61 -13.59 -3.25
C TYR A 481 -9.77 -14.95 -2.58
N ASP A 482 -10.09 -15.95 -3.39
CA ASP A 482 -10.09 -17.36 -3.00
C ASP A 482 -8.72 -17.97 -3.26
N PHE A 483 -8.38 -18.97 -2.45
CA PHE A 483 -7.24 -19.85 -2.71
C PHE A 483 -7.59 -20.96 -3.70
N GLN A 484 -6.58 -21.64 -4.24
CA GLN A 484 -6.77 -22.78 -5.13
C GLN A 484 -7.61 -23.88 -4.48
N PRO A 485 -8.36 -24.68 -5.28
CA PRO A 485 -9.10 -25.84 -4.77
C PRO A 485 -8.18 -26.85 -4.07
N GLY A 486 -8.69 -27.53 -3.09
CA GLY A 486 -7.95 -28.51 -2.26
C GLY A 486 -7.93 -28.15 -0.80
N GLU A 487 -8.44 -26.98 -0.45
CA GLU A 487 -8.70 -26.66 0.94
C GLU A 487 -9.85 -27.46 1.51
N PRO A 488 -9.78 -27.83 2.80
CA PRO A 488 -10.89 -28.53 3.45
C PRO A 488 -12.18 -27.73 3.31
N GLU A 489 -13.28 -28.43 3.11
CA GLU A 489 -14.62 -27.83 2.97
C GLU A 489 -14.97 -26.90 4.15
N GLY A 490 -14.43 -27.17 5.34
CA GLY A 490 -14.56 -26.35 6.54
C GLY A 490 -13.73 -25.07 6.56
N TYR A 491 -12.92 -24.78 5.51
CA TYR A 491 -12.14 -23.54 5.44
C TYR A 491 -13.03 -22.32 5.21
N ARG A 492 -14.16 -22.47 4.55
CA ARG A 492 -15.20 -21.43 4.50
C ARG A 492 -15.70 -21.18 5.92
N GLY A 493 -15.28 -20.06 6.50
CA GLY A 493 -15.55 -19.69 7.89
C GLY A 493 -14.37 -19.95 8.84
N ARG A 494 -13.26 -20.53 8.38
CA ARG A 494 -11.96 -20.40 9.01
C ARG A 494 -11.12 -19.43 8.21
N GLU A 495 -10.72 -18.38 8.82
CA GLU A 495 -9.91 -17.33 8.20
C GLU A 495 -8.44 -17.74 8.08
N LEU A 496 -8.01 -18.76 8.80
CA LEU A 496 -6.65 -19.27 8.85
C LEU A 496 -6.64 -20.78 8.52
N SER A 497 -5.70 -21.20 7.68
CA SER A 497 -5.41 -22.59 7.41
C SER A 497 -3.90 -22.80 7.23
N ASP A 498 -3.38 -23.82 7.85
CA ASP A 498 -2.05 -24.38 7.67
C ASP A 498 -2.05 -25.63 6.76
N THR A 499 -3.22 -25.99 6.22
CA THR A 499 -3.33 -27.07 5.25
C THR A 499 -2.72 -26.66 3.91
N LEU A 500 -1.79 -27.47 3.41
CA LEU A 500 -1.12 -27.20 2.14
C LEU A 500 -2.09 -27.32 0.97
N VAL A 501 -2.03 -26.37 0.04
CA VAL A 501 -2.64 -26.46 -1.28
C VAL A 501 -1.70 -27.27 -2.16
N PRO A 502 -2.09 -28.44 -2.67
CA PRO A 502 -1.16 -29.33 -3.36
C PRO A 502 -0.75 -28.82 -4.76
N ASN A 503 -1.57 -28.00 -5.37
CA ASN A 503 -1.34 -27.50 -6.72
C ASN A 503 -1.79 -26.04 -6.87
N SER A 504 -1.03 -25.27 -7.63
CA SER A 504 -1.33 -23.92 -8.06
C SER A 504 -0.86 -23.72 -9.50
N PHE A 505 -0.66 -22.48 -9.91
CA PHE A 505 -0.03 -22.16 -11.19
C PHE A 505 0.96 -21.01 -11.03
N VAL A 506 1.83 -20.89 -12.02
CA VAL A 506 2.76 -19.78 -12.17
C VAL A 506 2.61 -19.17 -13.56
N TRP A 507 2.59 -17.84 -13.65
CA TRP A 507 2.58 -17.14 -14.93
C TRP A 507 3.93 -17.29 -15.64
N ALA A 508 3.89 -17.68 -16.91
CA ALA A 508 5.04 -17.92 -17.76
C ALA A 508 5.35 -16.72 -18.66
N PRO A 509 6.55 -16.67 -19.30
CA PRO A 509 6.97 -15.54 -20.15
C PRO A 509 6.02 -15.24 -21.32
N ASP A 510 5.29 -16.21 -21.82
CA ASP A 510 4.30 -16.04 -22.87
C ASP A 510 2.94 -15.52 -22.38
N GLY A 511 2.77 -15.32 -21.06
CA GLY A 511 1.52 -14.92 -20.43
C GLY A 511 0.54 -16.06 -20.21
N SER A 512 0.98 -17.31 -20.33
CA SER A 512 0.17 -18.50 -20.01
C SER A 512 0.35 -18.92 -18.55
N LYS A 513 -0.58 -19.74 -18.05
CA LYS A 513 -0.55 -20.32 -16.71
C LYS A 513 0.04 -21.74 -16.78
N HIS A 514 1.16 -21.96 -16.10
CA HIS A 514 1.77 -23.27 -15.97
C HIS A 514 1.46 -23.88 -14.61
N ALA A 515 1.04 -25.13 -14.59
CA ALA A 515 0.74 -25.84 -13.34
C ALA A 515 1.99 -25.95 -12.45
N GLU A 516 1.84 -25.72 -11.17
CA GLU A 516 2.89 -25.81 -10.16
C GLU A 516 2.46 -26.69 -8.99
N ALA A 517 3.31 -27.65 -8.61
CA ALA A 517 3.14 -28.39 -7.36
C ALA A 517 3.60 -27.50 -6.19
N VAL A 518 2.76 -27.34 -5.19
CA VAL A 518 3.00 -26.47 -4.05
C VAL A 518 3.44 -27.28 -2.84
N ALA A 519 4.61 -26.95 -2.30
CA ALA A 519 5.12 -27.50 -1.04
C ALA A 519 5.60 -26.41 -0.08
N TRP A 520 5.43 -25.13 -0.45
CA TRP A 520 6.01 -23.98 0.20
C TRP A 520 5.00 -23.07 0.92
N SER A 521 3.71 -23.17 0.63
CA SER A 521 2.67 -22.36 1.29
C SER A 521 2.43 -22.90 2.71
N ARG A 522 2.58 -22.06 3.74
CA ARG A 522 2.49 -22.48 5.14
C ARG A 522 1.26 -21.98 5.84
N VAL A 523 0.97 -20.68 5.74
CA VAL A 523 -0.18 -20.04 6.39
C VAL A 523 -0.98 -19.29 5.35
N ARG A 524 -2.29 -19.47 5.37
CA ARG A 524 -3.25 -18.81 4.48
C ARG A 524 -4.41 -18.25 5.28
N TYR A 525 -4.67 -16.95 5.09
CA TYR A 525 -5.73 -16.24 5.79
C TYR A 525 -6.52 -15.40 4.79
N ARG A 526 -7.80 -15.71 4.66
CA ARG A 526 -8.67 -15.11 3.65
C ARG A 526 -9.47 -13.95 4.21
N ASN A 527 -8.85 -13.08 4.98
CA ASN A 527 -9.51 -11.88 5.49
C ASN A 527 -8.54 -10.71 5.54
N TYR A 528 -9.01 -9.57 6.04
CA TYR A 528 -8.24 -8.32 6.08
C TYR A 528 -7.19 -8.34 7.18
N ALA A 529 -5.97 -8.01 6.79
CA ALA A 529 -4.81 -8.07 7.68
C ALA A 529 -3.67 -7.16 7.22
N PHE A 530 -2.74 -6.94 8.12
CA PHE A 530 -1.44 -6.34 7.87
C PHE A 530 -0.37 -7.09 8.69
N ILE A 531 0.90 -6.81 8.46
CA ILE A 531 1.97 -7.29 9.33
C ILE A 531 2.57 -6.16 10.16
N ARG A 532 2.90 -6.51 11.40
CA ARG A 532 3.69 -5.72 12.32
C ARG A 532 5.05 -6.40 12.49
N VAL A 533 6.11 -5.63 12.35
CA VAL A 533 7.48 -6.11 12.46
C VAL A 533 8.18 -5.39 13.59
N ASP A 534 8.57 -6.15 14.60
CA ASP A 534 9.31 -5.68 15.78
C ASP A 534 10.76 -6.09 15.67
N VAL A 535 11.68 -5.13 15.51
CA VAL A 535 13.12 -5.39 15.36
C VAL A 535 13.83 -5.15 16.68
N ARG A 536 14.63 -6.10 17.11
CA ARG A 536 15.47 -6.04 18.31
C ARG A 536 16.93 -6.23 17.92
N PRO A 537 17.66 -5.14 17.66
CA PRO A 537 19.10 -5.21 17.42
C PRO A 537 19.83 -5.78 18.63
N GLY A 538 20.75 -6.70 18.40
CA GLY A 538 21.57 -7.32 19.45
C GLY A 538 23.06 -7.21 19.22
N ALA A 539 23.86 -7.48 20.26
CA ALA A 539 25.32 -7.44 20.16
C ALA A 539 25.89 -8.66 19.40
N LEU A 540 25.27 -9.82 19.53
CA LEU A 540 25.71 -11.07 18.90
C LEU A 540 24.67 -11.64 17.94
N VAL A 541 23.41 -11.46 18.26
CA VAL A 541 22.26 -11.91 17.47
C VAL A 541 21.23 -10.80 17.47
N SER A 542 20.77 -10.42 16.31
CA SER A 542 19.62 -9.55 16.13
C SER A 542 18.37 -10.39 15.84
N GLU A 543 17.22 -9.92 16.31
CA GLU A 543 15.93 -10.59 16.11
C GLU A 543 14.94 -9.65 15.45
N MET A 544 14.07 -10.23 14.64
CA MET A 544 12.96 -9.54 13.98
C MET A 544 11.72 -10.43 14.11
N ASP A 545 10.73 -9.98 14.87
CA ASP A 545 9.43 -10.66 14.97
C ASP A 545 8.50 -10.12 13.92
N VAL A 546 8.00 -10.98 13.06
CA VAL A 546 6.96 -10.65 12.09
C VAL A 546 5.65 -11.25 12.59
N THR A 547 4.68 -10.40 12.88
CA THR A 547 3.37 -10.76 13.41
C THR A 547 2.28 -10.34 12.44
N ALA A 548 1.46 -11.28 12.00
CA ALA A 548 0.26 -11.00 11.22
C ALA A 548 -0.89 -10.60 12.16
N VAL A 549 -1.54 -9.50 11.84
CA VAL A 549 -2.60 -8.89 12.65
C VAL A 549 -3.81 -8.62 11.78
N ASP A 550 -4.99 -9.06 12.20
CA ASP A 550 -6.23 -8.80 11.46
C ASP A 550 -6.79 -7.38 11.71
N GLU A 551 -7.83 -7.03 10.97
CA GLU A 551 -8.49 -5.72 11.06
C GLU A 551 -9.09 -5.40 12.45
N TYR A 552 -9.23 -6.40 13.32
CA TYR A 552 -9.74 -6.27 14.70
C TYR A 552 -8.62 -6.29 15.75
N GLY A 553 -7.35 -6.38 15.33
CA GLY A 553 -6.19 -6.41 16.22
C GLY A 553 -5.84 -7.79 16.77
N ARG A 554 -6.43 -8.88 16.22
CA ARG A 554 -6.08 -10.24 16.61
C ARG A 554 -4.79 -10.66 15.89
N GLU A 555 -3.81 -11.10 16.66
CA GLU A 555 -2.61 -11.74 16.14
C GLU A 555 -2.92 -13.21 15.79
N PHE A 556 -2.53 -13.66 14.58
CA PHE A 556 -2.89 -14.99 14.12
C PHE A 556 -1.73 -15.81 13.54
N ASP A 557 -0.60 -15.18 13.25
CA ASP A 557 0.64 -15.85 12.84
C ASP A 557 1.84 -15.02 13.30
N LYS A 558 2.88 -15.70 13.78
CA LYS A 558 4.11 -15.05 14.24
C LYS A 558 5.33 -15.90 13.92
N VAL A 559 6.37 -15.27 13.39
CA VAL A 559 7.69 -15.90 13.18
C VAL A 559 8.78 -14.96 13.66
N THR A 560 9.76 -15.52 14.37
CA THR A 560 10.96 -14.80 14.80
C THR A 560 12.11 -15.11 13.84
N TYR A 561 12.67 -14.09 13.24
CA TYR A 561 13.87 -14.18 12.38
C TYR A 561 15.08 -13.83 13.21
N ARG A 562 16.12 -14.65 13.12
CA ARG A 562 17.39 -14.45 13.83
C ARG A 562 18.53 -14.34 12.86
N ARG A 563 19.41 -13.36 13.10
CA ARG A 563 20.66 -13.22 12.36
C ARG A 563 21.83 -13.01 13.32
N ARG A 564 22.92 -13.70 13.05
CA ARG A 564 24.18 -13.42 13.72
C ARG A 564 24.72 -12.08 13.27
N VAL A 565 25.20 -11.31 14.23
CA VAL A 565 25.86 -10.04 13.95
C VAL A 565 27.26 -10.34 13.42
N HIS A 566 27.52 -9.95 12.19
CA HIS A 566 28.86 -10.08 11.62
C HIS A 566 29.81 -9.08 12.30
N ALA A 567 30.87 -9.58 12.94
CA ALA A 567 31.91 -8.70 13.44
C ALA A 567 32.53 -7.96 12.25
N ALA A 568 32.64 -6.62 12.36
CA ALA A 568 33.43 -5.88 11.38
C ALA A 568 34.83 -6.56 11.27
N ALA A 569 35.25 -6.89 10.07
CA ALA A 569 36.61 -7.34 9.84
C ALA A 569 37.53 -6.25 10.41
N ARG A 570 38.32 -6.62 11.43
CA ARG A 570 39.28 -5.72 12.08
C ARG A 570 40.39 -5.33 11.12
#